data_83bb13f8aaa1644eb9745b729030acc0
#
_entry.id   83bb13f8aaa1644eb9745b729030acc0
#
_cell.length_a   1.000
_cell.length_b   1.000
_cell.length_c   1.000
_cell.angle_alpha   90.00
_cell.angle_beta   90.00
_cell.angle_gamma   90.00
#
_symmetry.space_group_name_H-M   'P 1'
#
loop_
_entity.id
_entity.type
_entity.pdbx_description
1 polymer ?
#
loop_
_entity_poly.entity_id
_entity_poly.type
_entity_poly.pdbx_seq_one_letter_code
_entity_poly.pdbx_strand_id
1 'polypeptide(L)'
;MTGFFKLLARNRLALAGGIVLSFVVLLALVTPLLPLAEPNVTNTAARFQRPFTQGALLGTDHLGRDLLSRLLWGTRLSLAVGFAAAIAAATLGAAIGIIAGFYGGRTDNIIMRGVDMLMAFPYILLALAIVAALGPGLFNALIAVAAVNVPFFARNIRGITVGIAHKEFVDAARLAGLSNTRIILSEILPNVIPVIVIAMSTTIGWMILETAGLSFLGLGSQPPQADLGSMLGEARSALITNPHTSVVPGVMILIIVMSINLLGDGVRDALDPRLKSGALSRPMAATLVDRKAPVPPGTGAGLLEVQDLETQFHVRNRIYRAVGGVSLFVRPGECLGIIGESGSGKSVTALSVMGLVASPPGVITGGAVRYDGVDLIGAPYRKLRDMRGRNVAYIFQDPLSTLHPLYRIGDQLIEAIRAHRAIGKAEGRAKAIALLKDVRIPNAEQRISDYPHELSGGMRQRVGIAMALANEPDIIIADEPTTALDVTVQAQILALLDDLRRSRGLAIVFITHDFGVVGQLCDRVAVMYAGRIVEEGTTQSVLDTPTHPYTARLMACVPELGAGKRRLEAIPGLPPVVDRLPEGCAFADRCDRVRADCRNGEIALDRKGLRAVRCLHPVTPLKEAAE
;
A
#
# COMPACT_ATOMS: atom_id res chain seq x y z
N MET A 1 3.77 15.76 14.35
CA MET A 1 5.03 15.33 15.01
C MET A 1 4.82 14.23 16.05
N THR A 2 3.80 14.26 16.90
CA THR A 2 3.52 13.23 17.92
C THR A 2 3.34 11.79 17.39
N GLY A 3 2.85 11.60 16.15
CA GLY A 3 2.68 10.28 15.54
C GLY A 3 3.99 9.62 15.07
N PHE A 4 4.95 10.40 14.58
CA PHE A 4 6.25 9.91 14.13
C PHE A 4 7.07 9.34 15.29
N PHE A 5 7.19 10.10 16.39
CA PHE A 5 7.91 9.64 17.59
C PHE A 5 7.26 8.42 18.24
N LYS A 6 5.92 8.30 18.23
CA LYS A 6 5.23 7.09 18.70
C LYS A 6 5.53 5.86 17.84
N LEU A 7 5.63 6.02 16.53
CA LEU A 7 5.98 4.91 15.61
C LEU A 7 7.45 4.49 15.80
N LEU A 8 8.36 5.46 15.89
CA LEU A 8 9.77 5.20 16.14
C LEU A 8 9.99 4.47 17.47
N ALA A 9 9.30 4.88 18.53
CA ALA A 9 9.37 4.26 19.86
C ALA A 9 8.82 2.81 19.91
N ARG A 10 8.02 2.38 18.93
CA ARG A 10 7.55 0.98 18.83
C ARG A 10 8.63 0.02 18.33
N ASN A 11 9.63 0.51 17.61
CA ASN A 11 10.78 -0.28 17.18
C ASN A 11 11.87 -0.21 18.24
N ARG A 12 12.00 -1.27 19.05
CA ARG A 12 12.96 -1.31 20.19
C ARG A 12 14.41 -1.15 19.75
N LEU A 13 14.79 -1.67 18.59
CA LEU A 13 16.15 -1.57 18.05
C LEU A 13 16.46 -0.13 17.60
N ALA A 14 15.52 0.51 16.91
CA ALA A 14 15.65 1.90 16.52
C ALA A 14 15.71 2.84 17.73
N LEU A 15 14.93 2.55 18.78
CA LEU A 15 14.99 3.30 20.04
C LEU A 15 16.35 3.15 20.71
N ALA A 16 16.88 1.93 20.80
CA ALA A 16 18.20 1.67 21.37
C ALA A 16 19.31 2.38 20.58
N GLY A 17 19.31 2.26 19.23
CA GLY A 17 20.23 2.99 18.37
C GLY A 17 20.12 4.51 18.52
N GLY A 18 18.90 5.03 18.61
CA GLY A 18 18.66 6.46 18.84
C GLY A 18 19.18 6.96 20.19
N ILE A 19 19.02 6.19 21.26
CA ILE A 19 19.54 6.54 22.59
C ILE A 19 21.08 6.55 22.57
N VAL A 20 21.71 5.51 22.01
CA VAL A 20 23.19 5.42 21.94
C VAL A 20 23.75 6.55 21.08
N LEU A 21 23.17 6.80 19.90
CA LEU A 21 23.60 7.89 19.04
C LEU A 21 23.44 9.26 19.72
N SER A 22 22.28 9.47 20.38
CA SER A 22 22.04 10.74 21.12
C SER A 22 23.08 10.94 22.24
N PHE A 23 23.44 9.86 22.93
CA PHE A 23 24.48 9.90 23.96
C PHE A 23 25.84 10.25 23.35
N VAL A 24 26.25 9.62 22.25
CA VAL A 24 27.50 9.89 21.54
C VAL A 24 27.55 11.33 21.02
N VAL A 25 26.46 11.81 20.42
CA VAL A 25 26.32 13.19 19.92
C VAL A 25 26.42 14.19 21.09
N LEU A 26 25.74 13.91 22.21
CA LEU A 26 25.79 14.76 23.41
C LEU A 26 27.22 14.83 23.96
N LEU A 27 27.90 13.69 24.08
CA LEU A 27 29.32 13.66 24.49
C LEU A 27 30.18 14.47 23.54
N ALA A 28 30.01 14.31 22.23
CA ALA A 28 30.76 15.08 21.23
C ALA A 28 30.50 16.59 21.32
N LEU A 29 29.28 17.02 21.64
CA LEU A 29 28.93 18.44 21.84
C LEU A 29 29.51 19.01 23.14
N VAL A 30 29.48 18.24 24.21
CA VAL A 30 29.95 18.65 25.54
C VAL A 30 31.48 18.53 25.65
N THR A 31 32.17 17.84 24.76
CA THR A 31 33.64 17.64 24.76
C THR A 31 34.43 18.90 25.06
N PRO A 32 34.14 20.10 24.50
CA PRO A 32 34.89 21.33 24.82
C PRO A 32 34.73 21.82 26.27
N LEU A 33 33.71 21.35 26.99
CA LEU A 33 33.43 21.74 28.38
C LEU A 33 33.96 20.73 29.39
N LEU A 34 34.44 19.58 28.93
CA LEU A 34 34.98 18.55 29.80
C LEU A 34 36.42 18.88 30.21
N PRO A 35 36.84 18.57 31.44
CA PRO A 35 38.20 18.77 31.91
C PRO A 35 39.14 17.69 31.35
N LEU A 36 39.30 17.67 30.03
CA LEU A 36 40.15 16.73 29.30
C LEU A 36 41.51 17.34 29.03
N ALA A 37 42.55 16.48 28.92
CA ALA A 37 43.83 16.90 28.40
C ALA A 37 43.70 17.44 26.97
N GLU A 38 44.50 18.38 26.56
CA GLU A 38 44.49 18.85 25.19
C GLU A 38 44.82 17.69 24.21
N PRO A 39 44.02 17.45 23.16
CA PRO A 39 44.13 16.25 22.32
C PRO A 39 45.41 16.16 21.49
N ASN A 40 46.12 17.27 21.33
CA ASN A 40 47.29 17.38 20.47
C ASN A 40 48.63 17.54 21.23
N VAL A 41 48.58 17.67 22.56
CA VAL A 41 49.79 17.78 23.36
C VAL A 41 50.53 16.44 23.41
N THR A 42 51.77 16.46 22.97
CA THR A 42 52.64 15.28 22.92
C THR A 42 53.45 15.13 24.22
N ASN A 43 53.48 13.89 24.74
CA ASN A 43 54.31 13.53 25.88
C ASN A 43 55.10 12.25 25.59
N THR A 44 56.29 12.40 25.02
CA THR A 44 57.10 11.25 24.57
C THR A 44 57.54 10.32 25.70
N ALA A 45 57.55 10.77 26.96
CA ALA A 45 57.79 9.90 28.11
C ALA A 45 56.60 8.96 28.44
N ALA A 46 55.41 9.32 28.00
CA ALA A 46 54.18 8.58 28.25
C ALA A 46 53.68 7.80 27.03
N ARG A 47 54.55 7.40 26.09
CA ARG A 47 54.18 6.65 24.87
C ARG A 47 53.58 5.29 25.18
N PHE A 48 52.50 4.95 24.52
CA PHE A 48 51.85 3.63 24.59
C PHE A 48 51.50 3.16 26.01
N GLN A 49 51.19 4.11 26.91
CA GLN A 49 50.68 3.71 28.21
C GLN A 49 49.42 2.89 28.08
N ARG A 50 49.29 1.85 28.90
CA ARG A 50 48.13 0.97 28.90
C ARG A 50 46.87 1.68 29.43
N PRO A 51 45.69 1.25 29.06
CA PRO A 51 44.45 1.73 29.66
C PRO A 51 44.48 1.59 31.18
N PHE A 52 43.77 2.51 31.85
CA PHE A 52 43.69 2.62 33.33
C PHE A 52 45.01 2.97 34.04
N THR A 53 46.01 3.48 33.33
CA THR A 53 47.18 4.05 33.95
C THR A 53 46.84 5.44 34.53
N GLN A 54 47.53 5.87 35.62
CA GLN A 54 47.31 7.18 36.23
C GLN A 54 47.44 8.31 35.19
N GLY A 55 46.36 9.08 35.01
CA GLY A 55 46.30 10.19 34.06
C GLY A 55 45.87 9.81 32.63
N ALA A 56 45.71 8.52 32.31
CA ALA A 56 45.29 8.07 30.97
C ALA A 56 44.27 6.91 31.05
N LEU A 57 42.96 7.26 31.07
CA LEU A 57 41.88 6.30 31.25
C LEU A 57 41.85 5.25 30.13
N LEU A 58 42.00 5.63 28.86
CA LEU A 58 42.05 4.72 27.70
C LEU A 58 43.49 4.46 27.22
N GLY A 59 44.50 4.97 27.94
CA GLY A 59 45.91 4.89 27.57
C GLY A 59 46.33 6.04 26.66
N THR A 60 47.55 5.93 26.10
CA THR A 60 48.14 6.94 25.22
C THR A 60 48.58 6.36 23.89
N ASP A 61 48.71 7.22 22.88
CA ASP A 61 49.18 6.86 21.55
C ASP A 61 50.74 6.82 21.42
N HIS A 62 51.21 6.67 20.18
CA HIS A 62 52.62 6.62 19.83
C HIS A 62 53.41 7.92 20.12
N LEU A 63 52.74 9.04 20.32
CA LEU A 63 53.31 10.33 20.72
C LEU A 63 53.04 10.66 22.20
N GLY A 64 52.38 9.76 22.94
CA GLY A 64 52.00 9.95 24.33
C GLY A 64 50.82 10.91 24.54
N ARG A 65 49.98 11.11 23.50
CA ARG A 65 48.73 11.89 23.57
C ARG A 65 47.63 11.08 24.21
N ASP A 66 46.77 11.69 24.99
CA ASP A 66 45.64 10.99 25.65
C ASP A 66 44.61 10.49 24.67
N LEU A 67 44.36 9.17 24.67
CA LEU A 67 43.41 8.52 23.74
C LEU A 67 41.97 8.91 24.02
N LEU A 68 41.56 9.14 25.27
CA LEU A 68 40.18 9.54 25.59
C LEU A 68 39.88 10.93 25.03
N SER A 69 40.74 11.87 25.24
CA SER A 69 40.61 13.23 24.70
C SER A 69 40.51 13.18 23.15
N ARG A 70 41.48 12.50 22.53
CA ARG A 70 41.51 12.34 21.06
C ARG A 70 40.28 11.62 20.53
N LEU A 71 39.76 10.61 21.22
CA LEU A 71 38.55 9.88 20.85
C LEU A 71 37.33 10.80 20.81
N LEU A 72 37.12 11.61 21.86
CA LEU A 72 35.96 12.49 21.96
C LEU A 72 36.03 13.65 20.94
N TRP A 73 37.18 14.30 20.80
CA TRP A 73 37.41 15.34 19.79
C TRP A 73 37.31 14.78 18.36
N GLY A 74 37.88 13.58 18.13
CA GLY A 74 37.79 12.88 16.85
C GLY A 74 36.38 12.46 16.50
N THR A 75 35.59 11.98 17.47
CA THR A 75 34.17 11.66 17.30
C THR A 75 33.38 12.88 16.85
N ARG A 76 33.59 14.04 17.49
CA ARG A 76 32.94 15.30 17.11
C ARG A 76 33.21 15.66 15.65
N LEU A 77 34.46 15.54 15.23
CA LEU A 77 34.90 15.88 13.89
C LEU A 77 34.35 14.89 12.84
N SER A 78 34.52 13.60 13.11
CA SER A 78 34.03 12.54 12.20
C SER A 78 32.51 12.60 11.99
N LEU A 79 31.73 12.87 13.05
CA LEU A 79 30.29 13.08 12.95
C LEU A 79 29.96 14.32 12.09
N ALA A 80 30.58 15.46 12.38
CA ALA A 80 30.32 16.70 11.65
C ALA A 80 30.59 16.55 10.16
N VAL A 81 31.72 15.93 9.79
CA VAL A 81 32.09 15.72 8.39
C VAL A 81 31.18 14.73 7.70
N GLY A 82 30.86 13.59 8.34
CA GLY A 82 29.96 12.58 7.77
C GLY A 82 28.56 13.12 7.53
N PHE A 83 28.00 13.87 8.50
CA PHE A 83 26.70 14.53 8.31
C PHE A 83 26.74 15.61 7.22
N ALA A 84 27.75 16.44 7.18
CA ALA A 84 27.91 17.48 6.16
C ALA A 84 28.02 16.87 4.75
N ALA A 85 28.82 15.81 4.60
CA ALA A 85 28.94 15.08 3.33
C ALA A 85 27.59 14.49 2.89
N ALA A 86 26.84 13.88 3.82
CA ALA A 86 25.53 13.31 3.54
C ALA A 86 24.51 14.37 3.12
N ILE A 87 24.46 15.50 3.80
CA ILE A 87 23.56 16.61 3.44
C ILE A 87 23.93 17.18 2.07
N ALA A 88 25.21 17.38 1.79
CA ALA A 88 25.68 17.88 0.49
C ALA A 88 25.33 16.90 -0.65
N ALA A 89 25.63 15.62 -0.48
CA ALA A 89 25.32 14.60 -1.46
C ALA A 89 23.80 14.45 -1.70
N ALA A 90 23.00 14.45 -0.62
CA ALA A 90 21.55 14.33 -0.71
C ALA A 90 20.91 15.54 -1.37
N THR A 91 21.31 16.77 -1.04
CA THR A 91 20.75 17.99 -1.63
C THR A 91 21.09 18.12 -3.10
N LEU A 92 22.36 17.94 -3.48
CA LEU A 92 22.80 17.99 -4.87
C LEU A 92 22.20 16.85 -5.69
N GLY A 93 22.27 15.62 -5.18
CA GLY A 93 21.71 14.45 -5.86
C GLY A 93 20.19 14.52 -6.00
N ALA A 94 19.48 15.00 -4.98
CA ALA A 94 18.04 15.20 -5.07
C ALA A 94 17.68 16.26 -6.11
N ALA A 95 18.37 17.40 -6.13
CA ALA A 95 18.12 18.44 -7.15
C ALA A 95 18.32 17.90 -8.57
N ILE A 96 19.43 17.18 -8.81
CA ILE A 96 19.73 16.53 -10.09
C ILE A 96 18.64 15.51 -10.45
N GLY A 97 18.28 14.64 -9.51
CA GLY A 97 17.26 13.60 -9.71
C GLY A 97 15.86 14.16 -9.97
N ILE A 98 15.46 15.22 -9.25
CA ILE A 98 14.17 15.89 -9.46
C ILE A 98 14.12 16.54 -10.85
N ILE A 99 15.17 17.27 -11.24
CA ILE A 99 15.23 17.91 -12.56
C ILE A 99 15.17 16.87 -13.67
N ALA A 100 16.00 15.83 -13.60
CA ALA A 100 16.02 14.75 -14.59
C ALA A 100 14.66 14.05 -14.68
N GLY A 101 14.08 13.64 -13.54
CA GLY A 101 12.81 12.92 -13.50
C GLY A 101 11.58 13.74 -13.90
N PHE A 102 11.57 15.04 -13.62
CA PHE A 102 10.45 15.93 -13.94
C PHE A 102 10.41 16.34 -15.42
N TYR A 103 11.55 16.75 -15.99
CA TYR A 103 11.60 17.17 -17.38
C TYR A 103 11.64 15.99 -18.36
N GLY A 104 12.22 14.86 -17.96
CA GLY A 104 12.28 13.67 -18.81
C GLY A 104 13.05 13.84 -20.12
N GLY A 105 12.80 12.97 -21.08
CA GLY A 105 13.28 13.06 -22.46
C GLY A 105 14.80 13.28 -22.59
N ARG A 106 15.21 14.28 -23.37
CA ARG A 106 16.63 14.60 -23.61
C ARG A 106 17.36 15.09 -22.35
N THR A 107 16.67 15.88 -21.51
CA THR A 107 17.25 16.39 -20.24
C THR A 107 17.61 15.24 -19.32
N ASP A 108 16.69 14.31 -19.13
CA ASP A 108 16.91 13.10 -18.34
C ASP A 108 18.09 12.27 -18.89
N ASN A 109 18.08 12.01 -20.18
CA ASN A 109 19.13 11.22 -20.83
C ASN A 109 20.53 11.85 -20.69
N ILE A 110 20.68 13.16 -20.85
CA ILE A 110 21.98 13.84 -20.74
C ILE A 110 22.46 13.82 -19.28
N ILE A 111 21.60 14.19 -18.34
CA ILE A 111 21.95 14.24 -16.92
C ILE A 111 22.30 12.83 -16.43
N MET A 112 21.48 11.82 -16.73
CA MET A 112 21.70 10.47 -16.27
C MET A 112 22.94 9.80 -16.90
N ARG A 113 23.28 10.13 -18.15
CA ARG A 113 24.57 9.68 -18.71
C ARG A 113 25.77 10.26 -17.95
N GLY A 114 25.72 11.52 -17.50
CA GLY A 114 26.74 12.08 -16.64
C GLY A 114 26.83 11.36 -15.28
N VAL A 115 25.68 11.06 -14.67
CA VAL A 115 25.61 10.26 -13.45
C VAL A 115 26.16 8.85 -13.66
N ASP A 116 25.81 8.20 -14.76
CA ASP A 116 26.27 6.85 -15.11
C ASP A 116 27.78 6.79 -15.36
N MET A 117 28.38 7.83 -15.97
CA MET A 117 29.83 7.94 -16.11
C MET A 117 30.55 7.98 -14.76
N LEU A 118 30.02 8.72 -13.79
CA LEU A 118 30.59 8.75 -12.43
C LEU A 118 30.47 7.40 -11.74
N MET A 119 29.37 6.68 -11.95
CA MET A 119 29.15 5.34 -11.36
C MET A 119 29.94 4.24 -12.05
N ALA A 120 30.51 4.47 -13.22
CA ALA A 120 31.38 3.51 -13.90
C ALA A 120 32.71 3.32 -13.17
N PHE A 121 33.14 4.29 -12.38
CA PHE A 121 34.35 4.18 -11.55
C PHE A 121 34.03 3.51 -10.22
N PRO A 122 34.90 2.61 -9.71
CA PRO A 122 34.80 2.17 -8.33
C PRO A 122 34.87 3.38 -7.39
N TYR A 123 33.84 3.54 -6.55
CA TYR A 123 33.62 4.77 -5.75
C TYR A 123 34.85 5.18 -4.93
N ILE A 124 35.55 4.21 -4.31
CA ILE A 124 36.74 4.49 -3.50
C ILE A 124 37.90 5.05 -4.35
N LEU A 125 38.09 4.52 -5.58
CA LEU A 125 39.11 5.02 -6.50
C LEU A 125 38.79 6.42 -6.99
N LEU A 126 37.53 6.71 -7.24
CA LEU A 126 37.08 8.06 -7.62
C LEU A 126 37.28 9.05 -6.46
N ALA A 127 36.94 8.67 -5.23
CA ALA A 127 37.18 9.50 -4.06
C ALA A 127 38.68 9.78 -3.87
N LEU A 128 39.53 8.76 -4.00
CA LEU A 128 40.99 8.90 -3.96
C LEU A 128 41.52 9.85 -5.04
N ALA A 129 41.03 9.70 -6.28
CA ALA A 129 41.43 10.57 -7.39
C ALA A 129 41.05 12.04 -7.14
N ILE A 130 39.84 12.28 -6.62
CA ILE A 130 39.38 13.63 -6.27
C ILE A 130 40.27 14.24 -5.19
N VAL A 131 40.56 13.50 -4.09
CA VAL A 131 41.41 14.01 -3.03
C VAL A 131 42.85 14.19 -3.51
N ALA A 132 43.37 13.29 -4.36
CA ALA A 132 44.69 13.45 -4.94
C ALA A 132 44.82 14.73 -5.79
N ALA A 133 43.77 15.11 -6.49
CA ALA A 133 43.72 16.33 -7.30
C ALA A 133 43.57 17.60 -6.43
N LEU A 134 42.74 17.55 -5.37
CA LEU A 134 42.48 18.68 -4.49
C LEU A 134 43.56 18.88 -3.38
N GLY A 135 44.36 17.85 -3.13
CA GLY A 135 45.29 17.75 -2.01
C GLY A 135 44.64 17.10 -0.77
N PRO A 136 45.50 16.55 0.14
CA PRO A 136 45.02 15.97 1.40
C PRO A 136 44.40 17.02 2.30
N GLY A 137 43.37 16.66 3.03
CA GLY A 137 42.68 17.55 3.95
C GLY A 137 41.21 17.16 4.18
N LEU A 138 40.74 17.48 5.38
CA LEU A 138 39.39 17.08 5.82
C LEU A 138 38.28 17.63 4.94
N PHE A 139 38.37 18.89 4.52
CA PHE A 139 37.40 19.54 3.66
C PHE A 139 37.41 18.93 2.25
N ASN A 140 38.58 18.60 1.71
CA ASN A 140 38.70 17.94 0.40
C ASN A 140 38.17 16.50 0.44
N ALA A 141 38.39 15.79 1.55
CA ALA A 141 37.78 14.49 1.78
C ALA A 141 36.24 14.56 1.85
N LEU A 142 35.69 15.58 2.53
CA LEU A 142 34.23 15.82 2.55
C LEU A 142 33.69 16.04 1.14
N ILE A 143 34.33 16.89 0.33
CA ILE A 143 33.92 17.14 -1.06
C ILE A 143 33.98 15.84 -1.86
N ALA A 144 35.04 15.05 -1.74
CA ALA A 144 35.21 13.81 -2.45
C ALA A 144 34.09 12.80 -2.10
N VAL A 145 33.85 12.58 -0.80
CA VAL A 145 32.80 11.67 -0.32
C VAL A 145 31.42 12.15 -0.75
N ALA A 146 31.14 13.44 -0.65
CA ALA A 146 29.87 13.99 -1.16
C ALA A 146 29.72 13.74 -2.67
N ALA A 147 30.74 14.07 -3.47
CA ALA A 147 30.68 13.96 -4.93
C ALA A 147 30.46 12.53 -5.42
N VAL A 148 31.13 11.54 -4.84
CA VAL A 148 30.96 10.12 -5.23
C VAL A 148 29.61 9.54 -4.84
N ASN A 149 28.92 10.14 -3.85
CA ASN A 149 27.61 9.71 -3.38
C ASN A 149 26.43 10.47 -4.04
N VAL A 150 26.66 11.61 -4.72
CA VAL A 150 25.64 12.34 -5.50
C VAL A 150 24.92 11.42 -6.49
N PRO A 151 25.58 10.55 -7.29
CA PRO A 151 24.93 9.66 -8.23
C PRO A 151 23.91 8.71 -7.60
N PHE A 152 24.18 8.19 -6.40
CA PHE A 152 23.25 7.34 -5.65
C PHE A 152 21.93 8.06 -5.37
N PHE A 153 22.00 9.28 -4.82
CA PHE A 153 20.80 10.08 -4.56
C PHE A 153 20.10 10.48 -5.85
N ALA A 154 20.84 10.93 -6.86
CA ALA A 154 20.27 11.35 -8.14
C ALA A 154 19.44 10.23 -8.79
N ARG A 155 19.97 9.01 -8.86
CA ARG A 155 19.29 7.86 -9.46
C ARG A 155 18.04 7.45 -8.68
N ASN A 156 18.13 7.34 -7.35
CA ASN A 156 16.99 6.98 -6.50
C ASN A 156 15.86 8.01 -6.59
N ILE A 157 16.20 9.29 -6.46
CA ILE A 157 15.23 10.38 -6.46
C ILE A 157 14.61 10.58 -7.85
N ARG A 158 15.37 10.42 -8.93
CA ARG A 158 14.84 10.43 -10.30
C ARG A 158 13.76 9.37 -10.46
N GLY A 159 14.01 8.11 -10.06
CA GLY A 159 13.03 7.03 -10.21
C GLY A 159 11.68 7.35 -9.56
N ILE A 160 11.70 7.95 -8.38
CA ILE A 160 10.50 8.35 -7.65
C ILE A 160 9.84 9.57 -8.31
N THR A 161 10.64 10.55 -8.73
CA THR A 161 10.14 11.76 -9.38
C THR A 161 9.40 11.43 -10.67
N VAL A 162 9.91 10.51 -11.50
CA VAL A 162 9.22 10.04 -12.71
C VAL A 162 7.83 9.48 -12.36
N GLY A 163 7.74 8.65 -11.31
CA GLY A 163 6.45 8.09 -10.88
C GLY A 163 5.45 9.12 -10.35
N ILE A 164 5.94 10.23 -9.78
CA ILE A 164 5.08 11.32 -9.27
C ILE A 164 4.70 12.29 -10.38
N ALA A 165 5.61 12.62 -11.28
CA ALA A 165 5.42 13.61 -12.34
C ALA A 165 4.29 13.27 -13.33
N HIS A 166 3.87 11.99 -13.40
CA HIS A 166 2.78 11.50 -14.24
C HIS A 166 1.49 11.21 -13.45
N LYS A 167 1.34 11.74 -12.25
CA LYS A 167 0.11 11.60 -11.48
C LYS A 167 -0.88 12.72 -11.81
N GLU A 168 -2.17 12.39 -11.73
CA GLU A 168 -3.29 13.27 -12.05
C GLU A 168 -3.25 14.64 -11.32
N PHE A 169 -2.79 14.67 -10.06
CA PHE A 169 -2.69 15.94 -9.32
C PHE A 169 -1.60 16.86 -9.88
N VAL A 170 -0.54 16.32 -10.51
CA VAL A 170 0.49 17.12 -11.21
C VAL A 170 -0.07 17.66 -12.52
N ASP A 171 -0.86 16.85 -13.24
CA ASP A 171 -1.53 17.31 -14.45
C ASP A 171 -2.60 18.36 -14.12
N ALA A 172 -3.34 18.21 -13.04
CA ALA A 172 -4.27 19.24 -12.55
C ALA A 172 -3.55 20.56 -12.23
N ALA A 173 -2.37 20.51 -11.61
CA ALA A 173 -1.54 21.70 -11.37
C ALA A 173 -1.07 22.36 -12.68
N ARG A 174 -0.72 21.57 -13.71
CA ARG A 174 -0.40 22.08 -15.07
C ARG A 174 -1.61 22.75 -15.71
N LEU A 175 -2.79 22.10 -15.64
CA LEU A 175 -4.05 22.66 -16.16
C LEU A 175 -4.46 23.96 -15.43
N ALA A 176 -4.14 24.08 -14.15
CA ALA A 176 -4.33 25.32 -13.38
C ALA A 176 -3.34 26.43 -13.75
N GLY A 177 -2.40 26.20 -14.70
CA GLY A 177 -1.45 27.18 -15.18
C GLY A 177 -0.24 27.44 -14.29
N LEU A 178 0.08 26.51 -13.34
CA LEU A 178 1.26 26.65 -12.51
C LEU A 178 2.55 26.49 -13.34
N SER A 179 3.56 27.30 -13.03
CA SER A 179 4.88 27.17 -13.66
C SER A 179 5.58 25.88 -13.19
N ASN A 180 6.46 25.32 -14.04
CA ASN A 180 7.22 24.11 -13.73
C ASN A 180 7.98 24.22 -12.41
N THR A 181 8.61 25.36 -12.14
CA THR A 181 9.33 25.58 -10.87
C THR A 181 8.38 25.50 -9.68
N ARG A 182 7.17 26.07 -9.79
CA ARG A 182 6.18 26.00 -8.71
C ARG A 182 5.66 24.57 -8.51
N ILE A 183 5.42 23.84 -9.58
CA ILE A 183 5.03 22.43 -9.52
C ILE A 183 6.14 21.60 -8.85
N ILE A 184 7.40 21.80 -9.21
CA ILE A 184 8.52 21.10 -8.57
C ILE A 184 8.55 21.38 -7.06
N LEU A 185 8.41 22.64 -6.64
CA LEU A 185 8.53 23.03 -5.25
C LEU A 185 7.29 22.68 -4.41
N SER A 186 6.06 22.79 -4.97
CA SER A 186 4.81 22.58 -4.23
C SER A 186 4.27 21.16 -4.32
N GLU A 187 4.46 20.46 -5.46
CA GLU A 187 3.86 19.15 -5.70
C GLU A 187 4.88 18.01 -5.66
N ILE A 188 6.06 18.21 -6.29
CA ILE A 188 7.05 17.13 -6.38
C ILE A 188 7.88 17.05 -5.10
N LEU A 189 8.55 18.14 -4.70
CA LEU A 189 9.50 18.16 -3.59
C LEU A 189 8.89 17.67 -2.26
N PRO A 190 7.68 18.11 -1.82
CA PRO A 190 7.10 17.62 -0.57
C PRO A 190 6.84 16.11 -0.56
N ASN A 191 6.53 15.53 -1.72
CA ASN A 191 6.31 14.09 -1.88
C ASN A 191 7.62 13.28 -1.93
N VAL A 192 8.73 13.92 -2.32
CA VAL A 192 10.06 13.30 -2.42
C VAL A 192 10.87 13.44 -1.13
N ILE A 193 10.66 14.50 -0.33
CA ILE A 193 11.37 14.74 0.95
C ILE A 193 11.39 13.50 1.87
N PRO A 194 10.29 12.79 2.13
CA PRO A 194 10.34 11.60 2.98
C PRO A 194 11.34 10.56 2.48
N VAL A 195 11.46 10.39 1.17
CA VAL A 195 12.38 9.43 0.56
C VAL A 195 13.82 9.91 0.64
N ILE A 196 14.08 11.22 0.47
CA ILE A 196 15.39 11.82 0.66
C ILE A 196 15.86 11.57 2.11
N VAL A 197 14.99 11.80 3.09
CA VAL A 197 15.28 11.57 4.52
C VAL A 197 15.57 10.09 4.80
N ILE A 198 14.78 9.19 4.23
CA ILE A 198 15.00 7.75 4.36
C ILE A 198 16.35 7.35 3.75
N ALA A 199 16.62 7.76 2.51
CA ALA A 199 17.90 7.47 1.86
C ALA A 199 19.09 8.03 2.63
N MET A 200 18.98 9.28 3.12
CA MET A 200 20.02 9.92 3.91
C MET A 200 20.25 9.18 5.24
N SER A 201 19.19 8.80 5.96
CA SER A 201 19.32 8.11 7.25
C SER A 201 20.02 6.75 7.16
N THR A 202 19.94 6.07 6.01
CA THR A 202 20.63 4.78 5.77
C THR A 202 22.04 4.96 5.21
N THR A 203 22.38 6.12 4.64
CA THR A 203 23.71 6.35 4.02
C THR A 203 24.69 7.13 4.88
N ILE A 204 24.22 7.86 5.92
CA ILE A 204 25.11 8.63 6.80
C ILE A 204 26.19 7.75 7.44
N GLY A 205 25.81 6.57 7.96
CA GLY A 205 26.76 5.61 8.55
C GLY A 205 27.83 5.17 7.55
N TRP A 206 27.44 4.92 6.31
CA TRP A 206 28.34 4.58 5.23
C TRP A 206 29.32 5.73 4.92
N MET A 207 28.84 6.97 4.83
CA MET A 207 29.69 8.14 4.54
C MET A 207 30.67 8.45 5.67
N ILE A 208 30.29 8.21 6.94
CA ILE A 208 31.21 8.29 8.06
C ILE A 208 32.34 7.27 7.92
N LEU A 209 32.02 6.05 7.51
CA LEU A 209 33.00 5.00 7.25
C LEU A 209 33.92 5.34 6.07
N GLU A 210 33.40 5.93 5.00
CA GLU A 210 34.18 6.39 3.85
C GLU A 210 35.17 7.53 4.24
N THR A 211 34.67 8.52 4.97
CA THR A 211 35.54 9.63 5.45
C THR A 211 36.63 9.12 6.40
N ALA A 212 36.27 8.19 7.30
CA ALA A 212 37.26 7.54 8.18
C ALA A 212 38.28 6.72 7.37
N GLY A 213 37.84 6.04 6.29
CA GLY A 213 38.71 5.30 5.37
C GLY A 213 39.72 6.21 4.64
N LEU A 214 39.29 7.38 4.15
CA LEU A 214 40.18 8.37 3.54
C LEU A 214 41.19 8.94 4.57
N SER A 215 40.71 9.22 5.78
CA SER A 215 41.57 9.68 6.87
C SER A 215 42.58 8.60 7.31
N PHE A 216 42.18 7.33 7.34
CA PHE A 216 43.05 6.18 7.60
C PHE A 216 44.20 6.07 6.58
N LEU A 217 43.91 6.40 5.31
CA LEU A 217 44.90 6.42 4.23
C LEU A 217 45.77 7.71 4.24
N GLY A 218 45.57 8.62 5.20
CA GLY A 218 46.30 9.88 5.28
C GLY A 218 45.84 10.98 4.34
N LEU A 219 44.67 10.80 3.71
CA LEU A 219 44.11 11.75 2.73
C LEU A 219 43.03 12.66 3.33
N GLY A 220 42.50 12.31 4.51
CA GLY A 220 41.51 13.11 5.23
C GLY A 220 42.14 14.10 6.20
N SER A 221 41.81 13.95 7.48
CA SER A 221 42.34 14.77 8.56
C SER A 221 43.87 14.69 8.64
N GLN A 222 44.51 15.83 8.69
CA GLN A 222 45.97 15.91 8.77
C GLN A 222 46.46 16.12 10.23
N PRO A 223 47.59 15.52 10.62
CA PRO A 223 48.19 15.78 11.93
C PRO A 223 48.40 17.29 12.19
N PRO A 224 48.18 17.76 13.41
CA PRO A 224 47.97 17.02 14.67
C PRO A 224 46.47 16.72 14.94
N GLN A 225 45.56 17.07 14.06
CA GLN A 225 44.12 17.02 14.27
C GLN A 225 43.62 15.60 14.58
N ALA A 226 42.83 15.45 15.65
CA ALA A 226 42.24 14.18 16.01
C ALA A 226 41.00 13.89 15.16
N ASP A 227 40.97 12.71 14.55
CA ASP A 227 39.84 12.13 13.79
C ASP A 227 39.89 10.62 13.95
N LEU A 228 38.73 9.94 13.99
CA LEU A 228 38.68 8.50 14.26
C LEU A 228 39.42 7.66 13.20
N GLY A 229 39.36 8.07 11.94
CA GLY A 229 40.08 7.41 10.85
C GLY A 229 41.60 7.63 10.91
N SER A 230 42.04 8.87 11.17
CA SER A 230 43.46 9.17 11.29
C SER A 230 44.09 8.47 12.52
N MET A 231 43.36 8.38 13.64
CA MET A 231 43.81 7.62 14.82
C MET A 231 44.04 6.14 14.49
N LEU A 232 43.15 5.51 13.69
CA LEU A 232 43.36 4.14 13.20
C LEU A 232 44.59 4.02 12.30
N GLY A 233 44.77 5.00 11.39
CA GLY A 233 45.93 5.05 10.49
C GLY A 233 47.24 5.17 11.25
N GLU A 234 47.33 6.08 12.22
CA GLU A 234 48.51 6.27 13.11
C GLU A 234 48.80 5.00 13.94
N ALA A 235 47.75 4.28 14.39
CA ALA A 235 47.90 3.09 15.22
C ALA A 235 48.28 1.81 14.43
N ARG A 236 48.27 1.84 13.09
CA ARG A 236 48.49 0.67 12.23
C ARG A 236 49.79 -0.07 12.52
N SER A 237 50.89 0.66 12.76
CA SER A 237 52.20 0.08 13.03
C SER A 237 52.29 -0.58 14.42
N ALA A 238 51.42 -0.18 15.36
CA ALA A 238 51.40 -0.66 16.74
C ALA A 238 50.27 -1.67 17.02
N LEU A 239 49.56 -2.14 16.02
CA LEU A 239 48.37 -2.97 16.15
C LEU A 239 48.59 -4.26 16.97
N ILE A 240 49.74 -4.91 16.79
CA ILE A 240 50.08 -6.16 17.50
C ILE A 240 50.61 -5.87 18.89
N THR A 241 51.43 -4.83 19.07
CA THR A 241 52.11 -4.53 20.33
C THR A 241 51.24 -3.73 21.30
N ASN A 242 50.43 -2.81 20.77
CA ASN A 242 49.56 -1.90 21.53
C ASN A 242 48.15 -1.83 20.95
N PRO A 243 47.38 -2.94 20.96
CA PRO A 243 46.10 -3.04 20.25
C PRO A 243 45.06 -2.02 20.71
N HIS A 244 45.11 -1.53 21.93
CA HIS A 244 44.19 -0.54 22.47
C HIS A 244 44.16 0.76 21.63
N THR A 245 45.29 1.14 21.03
CA THR A 245 45.37 2.35 20.19
C THR A 245 44.48 2.26 18.92
N SER A 246 44.26 1.08 18.38
CA SER A 246 43.39 0.81 17.23
C SER A 246 41.98 0.38 17.63
N VAL A 247 41.85 -0.45 18.68
CA VAL A 247 40.58 -1.00 19.15
C VAL A 247 39.63 0.13 19.63
N VAL A 248 40.18 1.11 20.37
CA VAL A 248 39.37 2.21 20.91
C VAL A 248 38.68 3.04 19.83
N PRO A 249 39.36 3.63 18.83
CA PRO A 249 38.67 4.35 17.75
C PRO A 249 37.86 3.44 16.84
N GLY A 250 38.28 2.20 16.62
CA GLY A 250 37.51 1.22 15.80
C GLY A 250 36.18 0.86 16.43
N VAL A 251 36.13 0.62 17.75
CA VAL A 251 34.87 0.36 18.47
C VAL A 251 33.96 1.59 18.46
N MET A 252 34.52 2.79 18.56
CA MET A 252 33.71 4.02 18.47
C MET A 252 33.05 4.18 17.09
N ILE A 253 33.78 3.93 16.00
CA ILE A 253 33.24 3.93 14.63
C ILE A 253 32.12 2.89 14.54
N LEU A 254 32.34 1.67 15.04
CA LEU A 254 31.32 0.62 15.05
C LEU A 254 30.05 1.06 15.79
N ILE A 255 30.19 1.64 17.00
CA ILE A 255 29.06 2.13 17.79
C ILE A 255 28.29 3.21 17.02
N ILE A 256 28.96 4.16 16.41
CA ILE A 256 28.34 5.25 15.64
C ILE A 256 27.57 4.68 14.45
N VAL A 257 28.24 3.88 13.62
CA VAL A 257 27.65 3.33 12.39
C VAL A 257 26.47 2.41 12.69
N MET A 258 26.60 1.52 13.68
CA MET A 258 25.51 0.65 14.12
C MET A 258 24.31 1.45 14.64
N SER A 259 24.56 2.46 15.46
CA SER A 259 23.49 3.30 16.04
C SER A 259 22.74 4.08 14.96
N ILE A 260 23.45 4.63 13.97
CA ILE A 260 22.87 5.35 12.83
C ILE A 260 22.04 4.40 11.98
N ASN A 261 22.54 3.21 11.67
CA ASN A 261 21.82 2.22 10.86
C ASN A 261 20.53 1.74 11.55
N LEU A 262 20.60 1.40 12.85
CA LEU A 262 19.43 1.00 13.63
C LEU A 262 18.38 2.11 13.71
N LEU A 263 18.81 3.35 13.89
CA LEU A 263 17.92 4.52 13.89
C LEU A 263 17.35 4.75 12.49
N GLY A 264 18.18 4.63 11.44
CA GLY A 264 17.79 4.79 10.03
C GLY A 264 16.69 3.83 9.60
N ASP A 265 16.78 2.57 10.01
CA ASP A 265 15.73 1.57 9.76
C ASP A 265 14.40 1.98 10.43
N GLY A 266 14.45 2.49 11.66
CA GLY A 266 13.26 3.00 12.33
C GLY A 266 12.67 4.26 11.69
N VAL A 267 13.53 5.16 11.19
CA VAL A 267 13.10 6.35 10.43
C VAL A 267 12.40 5.91 9.12
N ARG A 268 12.97 4.94 8.43
CA ARG A 268 12.36 4.33 7.23
C ARG A 268 10.98 3.78 7.55
N ASP A 269 10.85 2.94 8.58
CA ASP A 269 9.58 2.34 9.00
C ASP A 269 8.54 3.41 9.37
N ALA A 270 8.96 4.49 10.02
CA ALA A 270 8.07 5.56 10.46
C ALA A 270 7.64 6.51 9.33
N LEU A 271 8.46 6.69 8.29
CA LEU A 271 8.20 7.60 7.17
C LEU A 271 7.57 6.90 5.96
N ASP A 272 7.69 5.57 5.81
CA ASP A 272 7.13 4.84 4.67
C ASP A 272 5.60 5.00 4.64
N PRO A 273 5.04 5.63 3.59
CA PRO A 273 3.59 5.82 3.47
C PRO A 273 2.82 4.49 3.41
N ARG A 274 3.45 3.44 2.89
CA ARG A 274 2.85 2.10 2.76
C ARG A 274 2.67 1.42 4.12
N LEU A 275 3.60 1.64 5.05
CA LEU A 275 3.47 1.18 6.43
C LEU A 275 2.40 1.97 7.20
N LYS A 276 2.24 3.26 6.90
CA LYS A 276 1.21 4.12 7.54
C LYS A 276 -0.21 3.76 7.11
N SER A 277 -0.40 3.30 5.89
CA SER A 277 -1.72 2.89 5.37
C SER A 277 -2.16 1.49 5.81
N GLY A 278 -1.34 0.75 6.56
CA GLY A 278 -1.60 -0.66 6.90
C GLY A 278 -1.42 -1.61 5.70
N ALA A 279 -1.02 -1.10 4.54
CA ALA A 279 -0.88 -1.89 3.30
C ALA A 279 0.27 -2.92 3.34
N LEU A 280 1.15 -2.86 4.35
CA LEU A 280 2.25 -3.81 4.54
C LEU A 280 2.05 -4.78 5.72
N SER A 281 0.93 -4.69 6.47
CA SER A 281 0.50 -5.87 7.20
C SER A 281 0.20 -6.93 6.15
N ARG A 282 0.98 -8.02 6.11
CA ARG A 282 0.67 -9.14 5.19
C ARG A 282 -0.79 -9.49 5.38
N PRO A 283 -1.66 -9.33 4.36
CA PRO A 283 -3.03 -9.78 4.49
C PRO A 283 -2.97 -11.25 4.88
N MET A 284 -3.74 -11.65 5.86
CA MET A 284 -3.86 -13.06 6.19
C MET A 284 -4.44 -13.79 4.98
N ALA A 285 -4.11 -15.06 4.84
CA ALA A 285 -4.61 -15.89 3.75
C ALA A 285 -6.16 -16.02 3.74
N ALA A 286 -6.79 -15.73 4.88
CA ALA A 286 -8.24 -15.60 5.03
C ALA A 286 -8.54 -14.42 5.97
N THR A 287 -9.74 -13.85 5.84
CA THR A 287 -10.20 -12.76 6.73
C THR A 287 -10.25 -13.23 8.16
N LEU A 288 -9.77 -12.41 9.11
CA LEU A 288 -9.89 -12.64 10.54
C LEU A 288 -11.37 -12.74 10.95
N VAL A 289 -11.67 -13.71 11.80
CA VAL A 289 -13.01 -13.93 12.34
C VAL A 289 -12.98 -13.78 13.86
N ASP A 290 -13.80 -12.87 14.38
CA ASP A 290 -14.04 -12.67 15.82
C ASP A 290 -15.56 -12.70 16.07
N ARG A 291 -16.15 -13.88 15.88
CA ARG A 291 -17.59 -14.10 15.96
C ARG A 291 -18.00 -14.28 17.44
N LYS A 292 -18.79 -13.34 17.97
CA LYS A 292 -19.26 -13.37 19.37
C LYS A 292 -20.62 -14.04 19.55
N ALA A 293 -21.46 -13.98 18.51
CA ALA A 293 -22.79 -14.59 18.54
C ALA A 293 -22.75 -16.04 18.03
N PRO A 294 -23.68 -16.90 18.48
CA PRO A 294 -23.84 -18.24 17.91
C PRO A 294 -24.18 -18.16 16.42
N VAL A 295 -23.72 -19.17 15.69
CA VAL A 295 -23.97 -19.26 14.23
C VAL A 295 -25.47 -19.52 14.00
N PRO A 296 -26.19 -18.65 13.25
CA PRO A 296 -27.61 -18.90 12.95
C PRO A 296 -27.77 -20.19 12.15
N PRO A 297 -28.87 -20.94 12.32
CA PRO A 297 -29.13 -22.15 11.55
C PRO A 297 -29.27 -21.84 10.06
N GLY A 298 -28.89 -22.77 9.19
CA GLY A 298 -29.13 -22.65 7.74
C GLY A 298 -30.63 -22.71 7.43
N THR A 299 -31.07 -21.95 6.46
CA THR A 299 -32.49 -21.96 6.03
C THR A 299 -32.75 -22.91 4.87
N GLY A 300 -31.69 -23.34 4.16
CA GLY A 300 -31.80 -24.16 2.94
C GLY A 300 -32.43 -23.39 1.77
N ALA A 301 -32.49 -22.05 1.84
CA ALA A 301 -33.18 -21.22 0.88
C ALA A 301 -32.43 -21.05 -0.46
N GLY A 302 -31.14 -21.36 -0.51
CA GLY A 302 -30.33 -21.15 -1.71
C GLY A 302 -29.03 -21.95 -1.74
N LEU A 303 -28.36 -21.93 -2.88
CA LEU A 303 -27.03 -22.50 -3.08
C LEU A 303 -25.97 -21.72 -2.28
N LEU A 304 -26.09 -20.39 -2.24
CA LEU A 304 -25.34 -19.50 -1.39
C LEU A 304 -26.29 -18.80 -0.42
N GLU A 305 -26.01 -18.91 0.86
CA GLU A 305 -26.77 -18.22 1.92
C GLU A 305 -25.84 -17.34 2.74
N VAL A 306 -26.19 -16.10 2.91
CA VAL A 306 -25.57 -15.13 3.81
C VAL A 306 -26.58 -14.77 4.87
N GLN A 307 -26.23 -14.89 6.13
CA GLN A 307 -27.11 -14.63 7.27
C GLN A 307 -26.41 -13.74 8.27
N ASP A 308 -27.01 -12.59 8.55
CA ASP A 308 -26.59 -11.59 9.54
C ASP A 308 -25.08 -11.27 9.48
N LEU A 309 -24.53 -11.20 8.27
CA LEU A 309 -23.12 -10.97 8.04
C LEU A 309 -22.70 -9.59 8.55
N GLU A 310 -21.69 -9.57 9.40
CA GLU A 310 -21.09 -8.35 9.93
C GLU A 310 -19.60 -8.29 9.62
N THR A 311 -19.15 -7.16 9.05
CA THR A 311 -17.73 -6.92 8.75
C THR A 311 -17.34 -5.51 9.18
N GLN A 312 -16.25 -5.42 9.93
CA GLN A 312 -15.73 -4.19 10.49
C GLN A 312 -14.28 -4.00 10.12
N PHE A 313 -13.84 -2.73 10.07
CA PHE A 313 -12.43 -2.36 9.88
C PHE A 313 -11.93 -1.61 11.11
N HIS A 314 -10.89 -2.13 11.73
CA HIS A 314 -10.26 -1.55 12.91
C HIS A 314 -9.07 -0.68 12.49
N VAL A 315 -9.30 0.62 12.29
CA VAL A 315 -8.26 1.56 11.82
C VAL A 315 -7.92 2.54 12.95
N ARG A 316 -6.68 2.47 13.45
CA ARG A 316 -6.23 3.24 14.62
C ARG A 316 -7.14 2.95 15.83
N ASN A 317 -7.87 3.96 16.36
CA ASN A 317 -8.79 3.83 17.50
C ASN A 317 -10.28 3.91 17.08
N ARG A 318 -10.59 3.68 15.80
CA ARG A 318 -11.97 3.74 15.28
C ARG A 318 -12.37 2.42 14.66
N ILE A 319 -13.64 2.08 14.81
CA ILE A 319 -14.28 0.91 14.22
C ILE A 319 -15.22 1.39 13.12
N TYR A 320 -14.97 0.96 11.88
CA TYR A 320 -15.79 1.25 10.72
C TYR A 320 -16.65 0.03 10.42
N ARG A 321 -17.96 0.12 10.65
CA ARG A 321 -18.92 -0.97 10.41
C ARG A 321 -19.37 -0.95 8.97
N ALA A 322 -18.60 -1.60 8.08
CA ALA A 322 -18.87 -1.58 6.64
C ALA A 322 -20.04 -2.50 6.23
N VAL A 323 -20.27 -3.57 6.97
CA VAL A 323 -21.41 -4.50 6.80
C VAL A 323 -22.02 -4.73 8.18
N GLY A 324 -23.33 -4.53 8.31
CA GLY A 324 -24.05 -4.54 9.59
C GLY A 324 -25.31 -5.41 9.55
N GLY A 325 -25.18 -6.73 9.52
CA GLY A 325 -26.31 -7.66 9.51
C GLY A 325 -26.92 -7.82 8.12
N VAL A 326 -26.12 -8.19 7.13
CA VAL A 326 -26.61 -8.50 5.77
C VAL A 326 -27.04 -9.94 5.68
N SER A 327 -28.30 -10.15 5.25
CA SER A 327 -28.88 -11.48 4.98
C SER A 327 -29.42 -11.51 3.56
N LEU A 328 -28.93 -12.45 2.74
CA LEU A 328 -29.36 -12.70 1.37
C LEU A 328 -29.12 -14.16 0.98
N PHE A 329 -29.76 -14.61 -0.08
CA PHE A 329 -29.52 -15.94 -0.65
C PHE A 329 -29.60 -15.90 -2.17
N VAL A 330 -28.96 -16.87 -2.81
CA VAL A 330 -28.96 -17.03 -4.27
C VAL A 330 -29.27 -18.49 -4.61
N ARG A 331 -30.23 -18.71 -5.51
CA ARG A 331 -30.62 -20.02 -6.01
C ARG A 331 -29.78 -20.46 -7.20
N PRO A 332 -29.68 -21.75 -7.50
CA PRO A 332 -29.07 -22.21 -8.75
C PRO A 332 -29.69 -21.54 -9.97
N GLY A 333 -28.86 -21.04 -10.90
CA GLY A 333 -29.28 -20.36 -12.13
C GLY A 333 -29.92 -18.97 -11.96
N GLU A 334 -30.04 -18.46 -10.72
CA GLU A 334 -30.59 -17.14 -10.42
C GLU A 334 -29.54 -16.04 -10.57
N CYS A 335 -29.96 -14.87 -11.04
CA CYS A 335 -29.17 -13.63 -10.96
C CYS A 335 -29.75 -12.72 -9.87
N LEU A 336 -28.99 -12.52 -8.78
CA LEU A 336 -29.31 -11.57 -7.72
C LEU A 336 -28.51 -10.28 -7.91
N GLY A 337 -29.20 -9.16 -8.12
CA GLY A 337 -28.62 -7.83 -8.15
C GLY A 337 -28.40 -7.26 -6.73
N ILE A 338 -27.22 -6.72 -6.43
CA ILE A 338 -26.98 -5.91 -5.23
C ILE A 338 -26.71 -4.48 -5.68
N ILE A 339 -27.59 -3.56 -5.30
CA ILE A 339 -27.51 -2.17 -5.76
C ILE A 339 -27.44 -1.19 -4.58
N GLY A 340 -26.85 -0.01 -4.80
CA GLY A 340 -26.76 1.06 -3.80
C GLY A 340 -25.68 2.08 -4.15
N GLU A 341 -25.65 3.21 -3.46
CA GLU A 341 -24.63 4.25 -3.62
C GLU A 341 -23.21 3.72 -3.35
N SER A 342 -22.18 4.43 -3.87
CA SER A 342 -20.79 4.14 -3.53
C SER A 342 -20.59 4.22 -2.01
N GLY A 343 -19.84 3.27 -1.45
CA GLY A 343 -19.63 3.19 0.01
C GLY A 343 -20.77 2.52 0.80
N SER A 344 -21.83 2.02 0.17
CA SER A 344 -22.92 1.30 0.87
C SER A 344 -22.54 -0.07 1.43
N GLY A 345 -21.33 -0.61 1.12
CA GLY A 345 -20.81 -1.87 1.65
C GLY A 345 -20.89 -3.07 0.69
N LYS A 346 -21.33 -2.90 -0.57
CA LYS A 346 -21.54 -3.96 -1.56
C LYS A 346 -20.31 -4.84 -1.80
N SER A 347 -19.20 -4.22 -2.22
CA SER A 347 -17.94 -4.93 -2.46
C SER A 347 -17.37 -5.57 -1.20
N VAL A 348 -17.54 -4.92 -0.03
CA VAL A 348 -17.11 -5.50 1.25
C VAL A 348 -17.93 -6.73 1.59
N THR A 349 -19.25 -6.73 1.33
CA THR A 349 -20.10 -7.90 1.50
C THR A 349 -19.62 -9.05 0.61
N ALA A 350 -19.37 -8.80 -0.66
CA ALA A 350 -18.87 -9.80 -1.62
C ALA A 350 -17.49 -10.36 -1.22
N LEU A 351 -16.55 -9.49 -0.83
CA LEU A 351 -15.24 -9.93 -0.34
C LEU A 351 -15.32 -10.71 0.98
N SER A 352 -16.29 -10.37 1.85
CA SER A 352 -16.53 -11.11 3.10
C SER A 352 -17.04 -12.52 2.82
N VAL A 353 -17.95 -12.67 1.84
CA VAL A 353 -18.43 -13.99 1.38
C VAL A 353 -17.26 -14.86 0.93
N MET A 354 -16.32 -14.28 0.20
CA MET A 354 -15.12 -14.96 -0.28
C MET A 354 -14.03 -15.13 0.78
N GLY A 355 -14.16 -14.52 1.97
CA GLY A 355 -13.09 -14.46 2.97
C GLY A 355 -11.83 -13.74 2.45
N LEU A 356 -12.00 -12.73 1.59
CA LEU A 356 -10.92 -11.97 0.94
C LEU A 356 -10.77 -10.54 1.49
N VAL A 357 -11.53 -10.15 2.50
CA VAL A 357 -11.35 -8.86 3.17
C VAL A 357 -9.96 -8.80 3.78
N ALA A 358 -9.19 -7.76 3.44
CA ALA A 358 -7.82 -7.58 3.95
C ALA A 358 -7.81 -7.54 5.49
N SER A 359 -7.13 -8.47 6.12
CA SER A 359 -7.04 -8.63 7.57
C SER A 359 -5.57 -8.69 8.01
N PRO A 360 -5.12 -7.83 8.93
CA PRO A 360 -5.80 -6.59 9.36
C PRO A 360 -5.88 -5.55 8.22
N PRO A 361 -6.78 -4.54 8.27
CA PRO A 361 -7.60 -4.12 9.39
C PRO A 361 -9.01 -4.73 9.45
N GLY A 362 -9.42 -5.55 8.47
CA GLY A 362 -10.77 -6.11 8.39
C GLY A 362 -10.98 -7.31 9.31
N VAL A 363 -12.18 -7.42 9.90
CA VAL A 363 -12.59 -8.53 10.77
C VAL A 363 -14.05 -8.84 10.53
N ILE A 364 -14.40 -10.11 10.36
CA ILE A 364 -15.80 -10.57 10.36
C ILE A 364 -16.21 -10.83 11.81
N THR A 365 -17.21 -10.08 12.30
CA THR A 365 -17.63 -10.08 13.70
C THR A 365 -18.93 -10.84 13.96
N GLY A 366 -19.69 -11.15 12.90
CA GLY A 366 -20.97 -11.84 13.05
C GLY A 366 -21.44 -12.53 11.77
N GLY A 367 -22.48 -13.33 11.92
CA GLY A 367 -23.21 -13.99 10.85
C GLY A 367 -22.59 -15.28 10.33
N ALA A 368 -23.17 -15.80 9.27
CA ALA A 368 -22.76 -17.01 8.56
C ALA A 368 -22.80 -16.80 7.06
N VAL A 369 -21.90 -17.46 6.35
CA VAL A 369 -21.92 -17.59 4.88
C VAL A 369 -21.86 -19.07 4.55
N ARG A 370 -22.91 -19.63 3.95
CA ARG A 370 -22.97 -21.02 3.59
C ARG A 370 -23.01 -21.20 2.08
N TYR A 371 -22.19 -22.11 1.62
CA TYR A 371 -22.27 -22.66 0.27
C TYR A 371 -22.64 -24.15 0.40
N ASP A 372 -23.73 -24.55 -0.26
CA ASP A 372 -24.26 -25.93 -0.17
C ASP A 372 -24.34 -26.45 1.29
N GLY A 373 -24.91 -25.60 2.17
CA GLY A 373 -25.09 -25.88 3.59
C GLY A 373 -23.83 -25.78 4.47
N VAL A 374 -22.65 -25.60 3.89
CA VAL A 374 -21.38 -25.56 4.62
C VAL A 374 -20.98 -24.12 4.94
N ASP A 375 -20.80 -23.81 6.23
CA ASP A 375 -20.31 -22.47 6.65
C ASP A 375 -18.86 -22.24 6.23
N LEU A 376 -18.64 -21.12 5.56
CA LEU A 376 -17.34 -20.67 5.04
C LEU A 376 -16.62 -19.74 6.01
N ILE A 377 -17.35 -19.06 6.91
CA ILE A 377 -16.74 -18.14 7.89
C ILE A 377 -16.01 -18.95 8.96
N GLY A 378 -14.70 -18.70 9.11
CA GLY A 378 -13.86 -19.45 10.02
C GLY A 378 -13.44 -20.83 9.51
N ALA A 379 -13.80 -21.19 8.29
CA ALA A 379 -13.33 -22.42 7.66
C ALA A 379 -11.80 -22.43 7.50
N PRO A 380 -11.12 -23.58 7.60
CA PRO A 380 -9.70 -23.69 7.35
C PRO A 380 -9.33 -23.14 5.96
N TYR A 381 -8.18 -22.45 5.86
CA TYR A 381 -7.73 -21.83 4.62
C TYR A 381 -7.73 -22.79 3.42
N ARG A 382 -7.35 -24.05 3.64
CA ARG A 382 -7.36 -25.09 2.60
C ARG A 382 -8.75 -25.26 1.98
N LYS A 383 -9.81 -25.30 2.81
CA LYS A 383 -11.20 -25.42 2.35
C LYS A 383 -11.65 -24.20 1.56
N LEU A 384 -11.32 -22.98 2.05
CA LEU A 384 -11.61 -21.74 1.34
C LEU A 384 -10.87 -21.67 0.00
N ARG A 385 -9.60 -22.08 -0.05
CA ARG A 385 -8.83 -22.14 -1.28
C ARG A 385 -9.43 -23.10 -2.30
N ASP A 386 -9.84 -24.26 -1.86
CA ASP A 386 -10.39 -25.31 -2.72
C ASP A 386 -11.78 -24.91 -3.28
N MET A 387 -12.55 -24.10 -2.56
CA MET A 387 -13.83 -23.53 -2.99
C MET A 387 -13.67 -22.37 -3.98
N ARG A 388 -12.67 -21.49 -3.75
CA ARG A 388 -12.44 -20.30 -4.58
C ARG A 388 -12.04 -20.68 -5.99
N GLY A 389 -12.76 -20.17 -6.99
CA GLY A 389 -12.55 -20.44 -8.40
C GLY A 389 -13.13 -21.77 -8.90
N ARG A 390 -13.36 -22.76 -8.02
CA ARG A 390 -13.98 -24.04 -8.37
C ARG A 390 -15.50 -24.01 -8.20
N ASN A 391 -15.97 -23.49 -7.07
CA ASN A 391 -17.40 -23.44 -6.77
C ASN A 391 -17.92 -22.00 -6.84
N VAL A 392 -17.18 -21.06 -6.23
CA VAL A 392 -17.51 -19.64 -6.26
C VAL A 392 -16.35 -18.87 -6.87
N ALA A 393 -16.60 -18.17 -7.94
CA ALA A 393 -15.63 -17.30 -8.61
C ALA A 393 -15.96 -15.82 -8.39
N TYR A 394 -14.97 -14.97 -8.60
CA TYR A 394 -15.10 -13.52 -8.39
C TYR A 394 -14.58 -12.75 -9.60
N ILE A 395 -15.36 -11.78 -10.09
CA ILE A 395 -14.94 -10.81 -11.10
C ILE A 395 -14.78 -9.47 -10.41
N PHE A 396 -13.56 -8.94 -10.41
CA PHE A 396 -13.21 -7.67 -9.77
C PHE A 396 -13.63 -6.46 -10.63
N GLN A 397 -13.86 -5.34 -9.97
CA GLN A 397 -14.27 -4.07 -10.56
C GLN A 397 -13.28 -3.52 -11.60
N ASP A 398 -11.97 -3.62 -11.35
CA ASP A 398 -10.93 -3.13 -12.24
C ASP A 398 -10.17 -4.29 -12.91
N PRO A 399 -10.35 -4.50 -14.24
CA PRO A 399 -9.65 -5.54 -14.97
C PRO A 399 -8.13 -5.29 -15.08
N LEU A 400 -7.66 -4.04 -14.93
CA LEU A 400 -6.22 -3.72 -14.93
C LEU A 400 -5.53 -4.22 -13.67
N SER A 401 -6.21 -4.18 -12.53
CA SER A 401 -5.67 -4.68 -11.26
C SER A 401 -5.77 -6.21 -11.15
N THR A 402 -6.63 -6.85 -11.94
CA THR A 402 -6.87 -8.30 -11.92
C THR A 402 -5.81 -9.06 -12.72
N LEU A 403 -5.41 -8.52 -13.87
CA LEU A 403 -4.44 -9.15 -14.76
C LEU A 403 -3.01 -8.69 -14.43
N HIS A 404 -2.10 -9.64 -14.26
CA HIS A 404 -0.70 -9.34 -14.01
C HIS A 404 -0.03 -8.76 -15.27
N PRO A 405 0.50 -7.54 -15.27
CA PRO A 405 0.92 -6.83 -16.47
C PRO A 405 2.13 -7.46 -17.21
N LEU A 406 2.96 -8.23 -16.50
CA LEU A 406 4.20 -8.82 -17.02
C LEU A 406 4.04 -10.26 -17.56
N TYR A 407 2.85 -10.87 -17.39
CA TYR A 407 2.58 -12.21 -17.92
C TYR A 407 1.57 -12.17 -19.04
N ARG A 408 1.71 -13.07 -20.00
CA ARG A 408 0.75 -13.23 -21.09
C ARG A 408 -0.59 -13.72 -20.57
N ILE A 409 -1.68 -13.33 -21.22
CA ILE A 409 -3.03 -13.71 -20.78
C ILE A 409 -3.23 -15.23 -20.79
N GLY A 410 -2.61 -15.93 -21.76
CA GLY A 410 -2.65 -17.39 -21.82
C GLY A 410 -1.99 -18.07 -20.64
N ASP A 411 -0.85 -17.57 -20.18
CA ASP A 411 -0.14 -18.15 -19.03
C ASP A 411 -0.99 -18.00 -17.75
N GLN A 412 -1.65 -16.85 -17.56
CA GLN A 412 -2.54 -16.58 -16.42
C GLN A 412 -3.80 -17.45 -16.45
N LEU A 413 -4.41 -17.65 -17.63
CA LEU A 413 -5.54 -18.56 -17.80
C LEU A 413 -5.16 -20.02 -17.53
N ILE A 414 -4.01 -20.47 -18.05
CA ILE A 414 -3.51 -21.83 -17.83
C ILE A 414 -3.23 -22.04 -16.33
N GLU A 415 -2.68 -21.07 -15.64
CA GLU A 415 -2.43 -21.11 -14.20
C GLU A 415 -3.77 -21.25 -13.43
N ALA A 416 -4.78 -20.43 -13.75
CA ALA A 416 -6.10 -20.49 -13.14
C ALA A 416 -6.76 -21.87 -13.35
N ILE A 417 -6.69 -22.44 -14.54
CA ILE A 417 -7.23 -23.77 -14.83
C ILE A 417 -6.50 -24.84 -14.01
N ARG A 418 -5.19 -24.80 -13.98
CA ARG A 418 -4.34 -25.78 -13.28
C ARG A 418 -4.38 -25.66 -11.76
N ALA A 419 -4.90 -24.58 -11.23
CA ALA A 419 -5.06 -24.41 -9.78
C ALA A 419 -5.95 -25.51 -9.16
N HIS A 420 -6.92 -26.02 -9.93
CA HIS A 420 -7.86 -27.05 -9.47
C HIS A 420 -7.88 -28.32 -10.33
N ARG A 421 -7.12 -28.36 -11.42
CA ARG A 421 -7.08 -29.49 -12.38
C ARG A 421 -5.65 -29.95 -12.63
N ALA A 422 -5.38 -31.21 -12.47
CA ALA A 422 -4.06 -31.82 -12.74
C ALA A 422 -3.92 -32.12 -14.25
N ILE A 423 -3.76 -31.09 -15.07
CA ILE A 423 -3.63 -31.20 -16.53
C ILE A 423 -2.26 -30.69 -17.03
N GLY A 424 -1.84 -31.21 -18.19
CA GLY A 424 -0.62 -30.78 -18.85
C GLY A 424 -0.70 -29.36 -19.44
N LYS A 425 0.44 -28.76 -19.76
CA LYS A 425 0.50 -27.38 -20.29
C LYS A 425 -0.20 -27.28 -21.68
N ALA A 426 -0.07 -28.29 -22.52
CA ALA A 426 -0.70 -28.32 -23.84
C ALA A 426 -2.24 -28.37 -23.74
N GLU A 427 -2.77 -29.25 -22.88
CA GLU A 427 -4.21 -29.34 -22.61
C GLU A 427 -4.74 -28.06 -21.97
N GLY A 428 -3.99 -27.48 -21.01
CA GLY A 428 -4.32 -26.19 -20.40
C GLY A 428 -4.40 -25.06 -21.43
N ARG A 429 -3.51 -25.05 -22.43
CA ARG A 429 -3.56 -24.08 -23.53
C ARG A 429 -4.79 -24.26 -24.41
N ALA A 430 -5.14 -25.48 -24.74
CA ALA A 430 -6.35 -25.75 -25.54
C ALA A 430 -7.61 -25.28 -24.80
N LYS A 431 -7.74 -25.57 -23.51
CA LYS A 431 -8.83 -25.09 -22.66
C LYS A 431 -8.86 -23.56 -22.53
N ALA A 432 -7.71 -22.92 -22.38
CA ALA A 432 -7.61 -21.46 -22.31
C ALA A 432 -8.09 -20.80 -23.62
N ILE A 433 -7.74 -21.37 -24.80
CA ILE A 433 -8.24 -20.91 -26.10
C ILE A 433 -9.75 -21.07 -26.18
N ALA A 434 -10.30 -22.20 -25.75
CA ALA A 434 -11.74 -22.43 -25.71
C ALA A 434 -12.46 -21.39 -24.84
N LEU A 435 -11.95 -21.12 -23.63
CA LEU A 435 -12.49 -20.09 -22.75
C LEU A 435 -12.45 -18.69 -23.37
N LEU A 436 -11.36 -18.33 -24.07
CA LEU A 436 -11.28 -17.05 -24.78
C LEU A 436 -12.33 -16.94 -25.90
N LYS A 437 -12.66 -18.06 -26.59
CA LYS A 437 -13.74 -18.12 -27.57
C LYS A 437 -15.11 -17.97 -26.91
N ASP A 438 -15.33 -18.66 -25.79
CA ASP A 438 -16.58 -18.59 -25.03
C ASP A 438 -16.90 -17.15 -24.59
N VAL A 439 -15.87 -16.38 -24.20
CA VAL A 439 -16.03 -14.95 -23.87
C VAL A 439 -15.93 -14.03 -25.10
N ARG A 440 -15.97 -14.58 -26.30
CA ARG A 440 -16.01 -13.85 -27.58
C ARG A 440 -14.79 -12.95 -27.80
N ILE A 441 -13.57 -13.42 -27.45
CA ILE A 441 -12.32 -12.76 -27.83
C ILE A 441 -12.02 -13.09 -29.30
N PRO A 442 -11.88 -12.10 -30.19
CA PRO A 442 -11.54 -12.36 -31.59
C PRO A 442 -10.12 -12.90 -31.70
N ASN A 443 -9.87 -13.84 -32.64
CA ASN A 443 -8.56 -14.44 -32.89
C ASN A 443 -7.90 -15.03 -31.63
N ALA A 444 -8.65 -15.80 -30.83
CA ALA A 444 -8.23 -16.32 -29.52
C ALA A 444 -6.90 -17.08 -29.57
N GLU A 445 -6.63 -17.81 -30.68
CA GLU A 445 -5.39 -18.56 -30.91
C GLU A 445 -4.13 -17.68 -30.98
N GLN A 446 -4.27 -16.45 -31.46
CA GLN A 446 -3.18 -15.46 -31.51
C GLN A 446 -3.13 -14.66 -30.22
N ARG A 447 -4.30 -14.15 -29.77
CA ARG A 447 -4.45 -13.29 -28.60
C ARG A 447 -4.01 -13.94 -27.29
N ILE A 448 -4.05 -15.27 -27.19
CA ILE A 448 -3.56 -15.99 -26.00
C ILE A 448 -2.10 -15.67 -25.65
N SER A 449 -1.33 -15.18 -26.63
CA SER A 449 0.07 -14.81 -26.46
C SER A 449 0.28 -13.32 -26.14
N ASP A 450 -0.77 -12.51 -26.14
CA ASP A 450 -0.71 -11.08 -25.87
C ASP A 450 -0.56 -10.79 -24.36
N TYR A 451 -0.03 -9.61 -24.07
CA TYR A 451 0.01 -9.07 -22.72
C TYR A 451 -1.25 -8.24 -22.41
N PRO A 452 -1.61 -8.05 -21.13
CA PRO A 452 -2.79 -7.27 -20.77
C PRO A 452 -2.82 -5.85 -21.36
N HIS A 453 -1.68 -5.18 -21.47
CA HIS A 453 -1.59 -3.83 -22.02
C HIS A 453 -1.83 -3.75 -23.54
N GLU A 454 -1.74 -4.85 -24.27
CA GLU A 454 -2.03 -4.95 -25.70
C GLU A 454 -3.52 -5.12 -26.00
N LEU A 455 -4.36 -5.29 -24.96
CA LEU A 455 -5.80 -5.49 -25.05
C LEU A 455 -6.58 -4.20 -24.74
N SER A 456 -7.72 -4.01 -25.39
CA SER A 456 -8.69 -2.96 -25.02
C SER A 456 -9.32 -3.23 -23.64
N GLY A 457 -9.92 -2.21 -23.00
CA GLY A 457 -10.61 -2.34 -21.71
C GLY A 457 -11.66 -3.46 -21.69
N GLY A 458 -12.53 -3.49 -22.69
CA GLY A 458 -13.55 -4.53 -22.83
C GLY A 458 -12.96 -5.93 -23.08
N MET A 459 -11.83 -6.03 -23.80
CA MET A 459 -11.15 -7.31 -23.97
C MET A 459 -10.50 -7.81 -22.66
N ARG A 460 -9.91 -6.93 -21.89
CA ARG A 460 -9.38 -7.28 -20.54
C ARG A 460 -10.46 -7.78 -19.62
N GLN A 461 -11.64 -7.12 -19.64
CA GLN A 461 -12.79 -7.55 -18.85
C GLN A 461 -13.25 -8.96 -19.26
N ARG A 462 -13.33 -9.25 -20.57
CA ARG A 462 -13.66 -10.59 -21.08
C ARG A 462 -12.64 -11.64 -20.65
N VAL A 463 -11.33 -11.30 -20.63
CA VAL A 463 -10.29 -12.20 -20.09
C VAL A 463 -10.49 -12.44 -18.60
N GLY A 464 -10.84 -11.41 -17.81
CA GLY A 464 -11.21 -11.56 -16.40
C GLY A 464 -12.41 -12.49 -16.19
N ILE A 465 -13.43 -12.38 -17.03
CA ILE A 465 -14.58 -13.30 -17.03
C ILE A 465 -14.12 -14.73 -17.40
N ALA A 466 -13.25 -14.90 -18.40
CA ALA A 466 -12.69 -16.20 -18.78
C ALA A 466 -11.91 -16.85 -17.61
N MET A 467 -11.16 -16.05 -16.84
CA MET A 467 -10.47 -16.53 -15.65
C MET A 467 -11.44 -16.98 -14.56
N ALA A 468 -12.52 -16.25 -14.33
CA ALA A 468 -13.57 -16.64 -13.40
C ALA A 468 -14.23 -17.95 -13.80
N LEU A 469 -14.42 -18.20 -15.11
CA LEU A 469 -15.02 -19.42 -15.67
C LEU A 469 -14.06 -20.62 -15.79
N ALA A 470 -12.77 -20.43 -15.50
CA ALA A 470 -11.70 -21.40 -15.78
C ALA A 470 -11.94 -22.81 -15.22
N ASN A 471 -12.64 -22.91 -14.09
CA ASN A 471 -12.92 -24.18 -13.41
C ASN A 471 -14.43 -24.49 -13.30
N GLU A 472 -15.25 -23.86 -14.14
CA GLU A 472 -16.71 -24.10 -14.24
C GLU A 472 -17.41 -23.92 -12.88
N PRO A 473 -17.36 -22.72 -12.30
CA PRO A 473 -17.96 -22.45 -10.98
C PRO A 473 -19.48 -22.54 -11.02
N ASP A 474 -20.09 -22.84 -9.87
CA ASP A 474 -21.55 -22.83 -9.71
C ASP A 474 -22.08 -21.40 -9.53
N ILE A 475 -21.25 -20.51 -8.97
CA ILE A 475 -21.60 -19.12 -8.67
C ILE A 475 -20.49 -18.17 -9.13
N ILE A 476 -20.89 -17.07 -9.76
CA ILE A 476 -20.01 -15.93 -10.00
C ILE A 476 -20.50 -14.71 -9.20
N ILE A 477 -19.61 -14.10 -8.43
CA ILE A 477 -19.82 -12.78 -7.84
C ILE A 477 -19.15 -11.76 -8.75
N ALA A 478 -19.94 -10.93 -9.42
CA ALA A 478 -19.47 -9.91 -10.35
C ALA A 478 -19.59 -8.52 -9.70
N ASP A 479 -18.45 -7.96 -9.28
CA ASP A 479 -18.39 -6.66 -8.61
C ASP A 479 -18.14 -5.54 -9.62
N GLU A 480 -19.19 -4.82 -9.95
CA GLU A 480 -19.23 -3.74 -10.95
C GLU A 480 -18.51 -4.09 -12.29
N PRO A 481 -18.82 -5.22 -12.92
CA PRO A 481 -18.04 -5.75 -14.04
C PRO A 481 -18.12 -4.91 -15.32
N THR A 482 -18.94 -3.88 -15.35
CA THR A 482 -19.13 -2.99 -16.50
C THR A 482 -18.70 -1.54 -16.23
N THR A 483 -18.19 -1.24 -15.04
CA THR A 483 -17.71 0.10 -14.69
C THR A 483 -16.53 0.51 -15.58
N ALA A 484 -16.53 1.78 -16.04
CA ALA A 484 -15.54 2.35 -16.97
C ALA A 484 -15.52 1.74 -18.39
N LEU A 485 -16.59 1.05 -18.80
CA LEU A 485 -16.80 0.60 -20.19
C LEU A 485 -17.79 1.51 -20.90
N ASP A 486 -17.63 1.64 -22.21
CA ASP A 486 -18.64 2.30 -23.03
C ASP A 486 -19.96 1.49 -23.09
N VAL A 487 -21.08 2.17 -23.38
CA VAL A 487 -22.44 1.58 -23.36
C VAL A 487 -22.56 0.35 -24.26
N THR A 488 -21.87 0.36 -25.41
CA THR A 488 -21.91 -0.75 -26.37
C THR A 488 -21.20 -1.98 -25.83
N VAL A 489 -20.02 -1.80 -25.25
CA VAL A 489 -19.25 -2.89 -24.63
C VAL A 489 -19.95 -3.39 -23.36
N GLN A 490 -20.55 -2.49 -22.56
CA GLN A 490 -21.39 -2.86 -21.42
C GLN A 490 -22.51 -3.80 -21.84
N ALA A 491 -23.31 -3.43 -22.85
CA ALA A 491 -24.40 -4.28 -23.35
C ALA A 491 -23.89 -5.65 -23.81
N GLN A 492 -22.74 -5.71 -24.47
CA GLN A 492 -22.12 -6.97 -24.90
C GLN A 492 -21.67 -7.86 -23.73
N ILE A 493 -21.15 -7.27 -22.65
CA ILE A 493 -20.75 -8.01 -21.43
C ILE A 493 -21.98 -8.55 -20.71
N LEU A 494 -23.04 -7.76 -20.61
CA LEU A 494 -24.31 -8.20 -19.99
C LEU A 494 -24.92 -9.37 -20.76
N ALA A 495 -25.03 -9.26 -22.09
CA ALA A 495 -25.51 -10.34 -22.93
C ALA A 495 -24.63 -11.60 -22.80
N LEU A 496 -23.32 -11.45 -22.72
CA LEU A 496 -22.40 -12.57 -22.49
C LEU A 496 -22.67 -13.27 -21.15
N LEU A 497 -22.84 -12.51 -20.07
CA LEU A 497 -23.10 -13.07 -18.73
C LEU A 497 -24.45 -13.78 -18.68
N ASP A 498 -25.49 -13.23 -19.33
CA ASP A 498 -26.83 -13.88 -19.41
C ASP A 498 -26.78 -15.17 -20.22
N ASP A 499 -26.10 -15.19 -21.37
CA ASP A 499 -25.90 -16.39 -22.17
C ASP A 499 -25.17 -17.49 -21.38
N LEU A 500 -24.10 -17.12 -20.65
CA LEU A 500 -23.35 -18.05 -19.80
C LEU A 500 -24.22 -18.58 -18.64
N ARG A 501 -25.02 -17.70 -18.01
CA ARG A 501 -25.95 -18.06 -16.96
C ARG A 501 -26.95 -19.13 -17.45
N ARG A 502 -27.60 -18.88 -18.57
CA ARG A 502 -28.62 -19.78 -19.13
C ARG A 502 -28.03 -21.09 -19.66
N SER A 503 -26.89 -21.02 -20.36
CA SER A 503 -26.29 -22.20 -21.00
C SER A 503 -25.62 -23.15 -20.02
N ARG A 504 -25.11 -22.62 -18.87
CA ARG A 504 -24.36 -23.41 -17.88
C ARG A 504 -25.09 -23.59 -16.55
N GLY A 505 -26.31 -23.04 -16.38
CA GLY A 505 -27.03 -23.05 -15.11
C GLY A 505 -26.33 -22.25 -13.99
N LEU A 506 -25.51 -21.29 -14.37
CA LEU A 506 -24.67 -20.51 -13.48
C LEU A 506 -25.49 -19.53 -12.63
N ALA A 507 -25.30 -19.50 -11.32
CA ALA A 507 -25.85 -18.46 -10.47
C ALA A 507 -24.94 -17.21 -10.46
N ILE A 508 -25.55 -16.01 -10.45
CA ILE A 508 -24.79 -14.76 -10.48
C ILE A 508 -25.22 -13.85 -9.34
N VAL A 509 -24.25 -13.34 -8.56
CA VAL A 509 -24.43 -12.16 -7.69
C VAL A 509 -23.86 -10.96 -8.44
N PHE A 510 -24.72 -10.09 -8.91
CA PHE A 510 -24.34 -8.95 -9.74
C PHE A 510 -24.38 -7.65 -8.94
N ILE A 511 -23.22 -7.06 -8.67
CA ILE A 511 -23.09 -5.81 -7.92
C ILE A 511 -22.96 -4.66 -8.91
N THR A 512 -23.79 -3.64 -8.74
CA THR A 512 -23.76 -2.43 -9.56
C THR A 512 -24.39 -1.23 -8.82
N HIS A 513 -24.21 -0.05 -9.35
CA HIS A 513 -24.95 1.16 -8.99
C HIS A 513 -25.98 1.57 -10.06
N ASP A 514 -26.09 0.82 -11.15
CA ASP A 514 -26.95 1.10 -12.29
C ASP A 514 -28.21 0.22 -12.30
N PHE A 515 -29.39 0.83 -12.11
CA PHE A 515 -30.67 0.16 -12.14
C PHE A 515 -31.05 -0.36 -13.53
N GLY A 516 -30.64 0.33 -14.59
CA GLY A 516 -30.91 -0.10 -15.96
C GLY A 516 -30.28 -1.46 -16.28
N VAL A 517 -29.09 -1.70 -15.73
CA VAL A 517 -28.39 -2.99 -15.84
C VAL A 517 -29.10 -4.09 -15.07
N VAL A 518 -29.52 -3.79 -13.84
CA VAL A 518 -30.24 -4.75 -12.98
C VAL A 518 -31.57 -5.17 -13.63
N GLY A 519 -32.29 -4.21 -14.20
CA GLY A 519 -33.54 -4.48 -14.91
C GLY A 519 -33.41 -5.41 -16.11
N GLN A 520 -32.22 -5.47 -16.74
CA GLN A 520 -31.95 -6.32 -17.91
C GLN A 520 -31.49 -7.74 -17.55
N LEU A 521 -30.76 -7.90 -16.44
CA LEU A 521 -30.06 -9.15 -16.15
C LEU A 521 -30.57 -9.90 -14.91
N CYS A 522 -31.05 -9.18 -13.89
CA CYS A 522 -31.28 -9.77 -12.58
C CYS A 522 -32.74 -10.22 -12.40
N ASP A 523 -32.96 -11.38 -11.78
CA ASP A 523 -34.28 -11.91 -11.42
C ASP A 523 -34.80 -11.27 -10.13
N ARG A 524 -33.88 -11.07 -9.14
CA ARG A 524 -34.14 -10.38 -7.86
C ARG A 524 -33.12 -9.32 -7.61
N VAL A 525 -33.48 -8.35 -6.77
CA VAL A 525 -32.61 -7.26 -6.36
C VAL A 525 -32.67 -7.03 -4.87
N ALA A 526 -31.51 -6.77 -4.29
CA ALA A 526 -31.31 -6.33 -2.90
C ALA A 526 -30.68 -4.92 -2.93
N VAL A 527 -31.39 -3.95 -2.37
CA VAL A 527 -30.94 -2.56 -2.28
C VAL A 527 -30.20 -2.37 -0.96
N MET A 528 -28.96 -1.88 -1.04
CA MET A 528 -28.07 -1.75 0.10
C MET A 528 -27.77 -0.29 0.42
N TYR A 529 -27.90 0.10 1.69
CA TYR A 529 -27.56 1.41 2.21
C TYR A 529 -26.84 1.32 3.55
N ALA A 530 -25.73 2.03 3.71
CA ALA A 530 -24.96 2.11 4.97
C ALA A 530 -24.68 0.72 5.62
N GLY A 531 -24.28 -0.27 4.83
CA GLY A 531 -23.93 -1.60 5.29
C GLY A 531 -25.11 -2.56 5.54
N ARG A 532 -26.34 -2.18 5.21
CA ARG A 532 -27.56 -2.98 5.47
C ARG A 532 -28.42 -3.11 4.22
N ILE A 533 -29.13 -4.24 4.07
CA ILE A 533 -30.19 -4.37 3.08
C ILE A 533 -31.40 -3.58 3.58
N VAL A 534 -31.87 -2.64 2.76
CA VAL A 534 -33.02 -1.77 3.07
C VAL A 534 -34.29 -2.21 2.32
N GLU A 535 -34.14 -2.83 1.15
CA GLU A 535 -35.25 -3.39 0.38
C GLU A 535 -34.77 -4.60 -0.43
N GLU A 536 -35.59 -5.62 -0.59
CA GLU A 536 -35.32 -6.81 -1.40
C GLU A 536 -36.63 -7.26 -2.07
N GLY A 537 -36.55 -7.77 -3.29
CA GLY A 537 -37.70 -8.29 -4.01
C GLY A 537 -37.38 -8.80 -5.41
N THR A 538 -38.37 -9.22 -6.18
CA THR A 538 -38.21 -9.44 -7.62
C THR A 538 -37.81 -8.13 -8.28
N THR A 539 -36.99 -8.18 -9.31
CA THR A 539 -36.50 -6.96 -9.99
C THR A 539 -37.66 -6.08 -10.41
N GLN A 540 -38.71 -6.67 -11.04
CA GLN A 540 -39.89 -5.92 -11.45
C GLN A 540 -40.60 -5.26 -10.27
N SER A 541 -40.77 -5.96 -9.13
CA SER A 541 -41.48 -5.40 -7.96
C SER A 541 -40.77 -4.24 -7.32
N VAL A 542 -39.43 -4.26 -7.30
CA VAL A 542 -38.62 -3.18 -6.70
C VAL A 542 -38.52 -1.99 -7.65
N LEU A 543 -38.42 -2.24 -8.98
CA LEU A 543 -38.34 -1.16 -9.97
C LEU A 543 -39.67 -0.45 -10.17
N ASP A 544 -40.79 -1.21 -10.29
CA ASP A 544 -42.09 -0.63 -10.58
C ASP A 544 -42.76 -0.01 -9.34
N THR A 545 -42.57 -0.62 -8.17
CA THR A 545 -43.21 -0.18 -6.93
C THR A 545 -42.24 -0.16 -5.74
N PRO A 546 -41.23 0.72 -5.74
CA PRO A 546 -40.29 0.81 -4.65
C PRO A 546 -40.98 1.08 -3.32
N THR A 547 -40.56 0.37 -2.28
CA THR A 547 -41.21 0.41 -0.96
C THR A 547 -40.40 1.27 0.02
N HIS A 548 -39.07 1.16 0.00
CA HIS A 548 -38.22 1.98 0.87
C HIS A 548 -38.03 3.39 0.25
N PRO A 549 -38.14 4.48 1.06
CA PRO A 549 -37.93 5.85 0.56
C PRO A 549 -36.59 6.07 -0.15
N TYR A 550 -35.52 5.42 0.31
CA TYR A 550 -34.21 5.46 -0.37
C TYR A 550 -34.26 4.87 -1.78
N THR A 551 -34.90 3.69 -1.96
CA THR A 551 -35.05 3.04 -3.27
C THR A 551 -35.84 3.93 -4.22
N ALA A 552 -36.97 4.50 -3.75
CA ALA A 552 -37.79 5.41 -4.54
C ALA A 552 -37.00 6.66 -4.98
N ARG A 553 -36.22 7.27 -4.07
CA ARG A 553 -35.37 8.42 -4.40
C ARG A 553 -34.25 8.05 -5.36
N LEU A 554 -33.62 6.91 -5.16
CA LEU A 554 -32.52 6.43 -6.02
C LEU A 554 -33.03 6.14 -7.45
N MET A 555 -34.24 5.60 -7.58
CA MET A 555 -34.91 5.41 -8.88
C MET A 555 -35.25 6.76 -9.55
N ALA A 556 -35.70 7.76 -8.80
CA ALA A 556 -35.99 9.09 -9.32
C ALA A 556 -34.75 9.84 -9.83
N CYS A 557 -33.53 9.42 -9.43
CA CYS A 557 -32.28 9.96 -9.93
C CYS A 557 -31.85 9.36 -11.29
N VAL A 558 -32.48 8.26 -11.76
CA VAL A 558 -32.13 7.60 -13.02
C VAL A 558 -32.70 8.39 -14.19
N PRO A 559 -31.87 8.82 -15.18
CA PRO A 559 -32.37 9.52 -16.36
C PRO A 559 -33.21 8.59 -17.25
N GLU A 560 -34.46 8.94 -17.52
CA GLU A 560 -35.27 8.28 -18.54
C GLU A 560 -35.00 8.89 -19.92
N LEU A 561 -34.54 8.08 -20.87
CA LEU A 561 -34.36 8.49 -22.26
C LEU A 561 -35.73 8.81 -22.85
N GLY A 562 -35.96 10.08 -23.24
CA GLY A 562 -37.22 10.55 -23.85
C GLY A 562 -38.19 11.29 -22.92
N ALA A 563 -37.90 11.39 -21.63
CA ALA A 563 -38.76 12.09 -20.65
C ALA A 563 -38.72 13.64 -20.72
N GLY A 564 -38.16 14.21 -21.78
CA GLY A 564 -38.01 15.67 -21.95
C GLY A 564 -37.03 16.32 -21.02
N LYS A 565 -37.08 17.67 -20.86
CA LYS A 565 -36.17 18.45 -19.99
C LYS A 565 -36.56 18.33 -18.48
N ARG A 566 -36.81 17.13 -17.97
CA ARG A 566 -37.06 16.95 -16.54
C ARG A 566 -35.75 17.17 -15.79
N ARG A 567 -35.75 18.05 -14.78
CA ARG A 567 -34.60 18.29 -13.93
C ARG A 567 -34.33 17.02 -13.11
N LEU A 568 -33.12 16.47 -13.21
CA LEU A 568 -32.72 15.31 -12.39
C LEU A 568 -32.82 15.67 -10.91
N GLU A 569 -33.54 14.86 -10.15
CA GLU A 569 -33.63 14.98 -8.71
C GLU A 569 -32.40 14.34 -8.08
N ALA A 570 -31.72 15.03 -7.19
CA ALA A 570 -30.64 14.49 -6.39
C ALA A 570 -31.12 14.12 -4.99
N ILE A 571 -30.58 13.04 -4.41
CA ILE A 571 -30.85 12.72 -3.01
C ILE A 571 -30.11 13.73 -2.14
N PRO A 572 -30.81 14.57 -1.32
CA PRO A 572 -30.16 15.60 -0.52
C PRO A 572 -29.29 15.02 0.58
N GLY A 573 -28.26 15.77 1.02
CA GLY A 573 -27.38 15.39 2.11
C GLY A 573 -26.31 14.35 1.72
N LEU A 574 -25.50 13.95 2.69
CA LEU A 574 -24.44 12.96 2.53
C LEU A 574 -24.82 11.64 3.22
N PRO A 575 -24.35 10.49 2.72
CA PRO A 575 -24.47 9.22 3.43
C PRO A 575 -23.82 9.31 4.82
N PRO A 576 -24.34 8.59 5.83
CA PRO A 576 -23.77 8.59 7.16
C PRO A 576 -22.36 8.02 7.16
N VAL A 577 -21.50 8.55 8.01
CA VAL A 577 -20.13 8.06 8.15
C VAL A 577 -20.15 6.72 8.88
N VAL A 578 -19.52 5.69 8.31
CA VAL A 578 -19.57 4.29 8.78
C VAL A 578 -18.95 4.07 10.18
N ASP A 579 -18.22 5.06 10.73
CA ASP A 579 -17.73 5.03 12.12
C ASP A 579 -18.73 5.61 13.13
N ARG A 580 -19.84 6.25 12.66
CA ARG A 580 -20.87 6.89 13.48
C ARG A 580 -22.25 6.68 12.88
N LEU A 581 -22.62 5.41 12.70
CA LEU A 581 -23.97 5.08 12.22
C LEU A 581 -25.01 5.43 13.30
N PRO A 582 -26.17 5.97 12.91
CA PRO A 582 -27.26 6.25 13.86
C PRO A 582 -27.83 4.94 14.43
N GLU A 583 -28.42 5.01 15.61
CA GLU A 583 -29.06 3.85 16.27
C GLU A 583 -30.31 3.37 15.53
N GLY A 584 -31.04 4.29 14.86
CA GLY A 584 -32.23 4.00 14.07
C GLY A 584 -31.94 3.82 12.57
N CYS A 585 -32.85 4.36 11.76
CA CYS A 585 -32.73 4.31 10.29
C CYS A 585 -31.52 5.12 9.81
N ALA A 586 -30.59 4.48 9.14
CA ALA A 586 -29.41 5.14 8.57
C ALA A 586 -29.76 6.19 7.51
N PHE A 587 -30.94 6.09 6.86
CA PHE A 587 -31.41 7.05 5.86
C PHE A 587 -32.22 8.21 6.47
N ALA A 588 -32.49 8.24 7.78
CA ALA A 588 -33.37 9.20 8.44
C ALA A 588 -33.04 10.67 8.10
N ASP A 589 -31.78 11.07 8.09
CA ASP A 589 -31.37 12.46 7.83
C ASP A 589 -31.54 12.90 6.35
N ARG A 590 -31.78 11.96 5.44
CA ARG A 590 -32.00 12.19 4.00
C ARG A 590 -33.43 11.84 3.57
N CYS A 591 -34.26 11.37 4.52
CA CYS A 591 -35.60 10.86 4.24
C CYS A 591 -36.64 11.98 4.40
N ASP A 592 -37.47 12.17 3.37
CA ASP A 592 -38.60 13.09 3.37
C ASP A 592 -39.80 12.60 4.21
N ARG A 593 -39.78 11.31 4.60
CA ARG A 593 -40.83 10.68 5.42
C ARG A 593 -40.38 10.38 6.84
N VAL A 594 -39.27 10.95 7.30
CA VAL A 594 -38.71 10.68 8.62
C VAL A 594 -39.70 11.08 9.74
N ARG A 595 -39.85 10.20 10.74
CA ARG A 595 -40.59 10.44 11.97
C ARG A 595 -39.70 10.18 13.19
N ALA A 596 -40.18 10.53 14.38
CA ALA A 596 -39.38 10.39 15.60
C ALA A 596 -38.97 8.93 15.89
N ASP A 597 -39.86 7.99 15.59
CA ASP A 597 -39.64 6.55 15.75
C ASP A 597 -38.56 6.00 14.82
N CYS A 598 -38.32 6.64 13.65
CA CYS A 598 -37.24 6.25 12.74
C CYS A 598 -35.82 6.48 13.32
N ARG A 599 -35.69 7.30 14.35
CA ARG A 599 -34.40 7.66 14.94
C ARG A 599 -34.01 6.79 16.13
N ASN A 600 -34.93 5.97 16.63
CA ASN A 600 -34.76 5.21 17.86
C ASN A 600 -34.80 3.70 17.60
N GLY A 601 -33.80 2.98 18.08
CA GLY A 601 -33.75 1.54 18.04
C GLY A 601 -33.49 0.93 16.67
N GLU A 602 -33.21 -0.36 16.64
CA GLU A 602 -32.92 -1.09 15.42
C GLU A 602 -34.21 -1.42 14.65
N ILE A 603 -34.24 -1.07 13.35
CA ILE A 603 -35.36 -1.39 12.48
C ILE A 603 -35.11 -2.76 11.83
N ALA A 604 -35.99 -3.72 12.10
CA ALA A 604 -35.92 -5.05 11.51
C ALA A 604 -36.25 -5.03 10.01
N LEU A 605 -35.75 -6.02 9.26
CA LEU A 605 -36.14 -6.26 7.88
C LEU A 605 -37.45 -7.06 7.88
N ASP A 606 -38.57 -6.38 7.63
CA ASP A 606 -39.88 -7.04 7.53
C ASP A 606 -39.99 -7.79 6.19
N ARG A 607 -40.27 -9.12 6.24
CA ARG A 607 -40.34 -10.00 5.09
C ARG A 607 -41.77 -10.49 4.86
N LYS A 608 -42.25 -10.36 3.61
CA LYS A 608 -43.50 -10.96 3.14
C LYS A 608 -43.22 -11.69 1.81
N GLY A 609 -43.10 -12.99 1.88
CA GLY A 609 -42.68 -13.82 0.76
C GLY A 609 -41.28 -13.46 0.27
N LEU A 610 -41.13 -13.15 -1.02
CA LEU A 610 -39.84 -12.72 -1.62
C LEU A 610 -39.54 -11.25 -1.44
N ARG A 611 -40.49 -10.46 -0.89
CA ARG A 611 -40.32 -9.02 -0.70
C ARG A 611 -39.94 -8.71 0.76
N ALA A 612 -38.98 -7.82 0.95
CA ALA A 612 -38.57 -7.39 2.28
C ALA A 612 -38.25 -5.90 2.29
N VAL A 613 -38.57 -5.22 3.41
CA VAL A 613 -38.27 -3.80 3.58
C VAL A 613 -37.85 -3.49 5.03
N ARG A 614 -36.84 -2.64 5.18
CA ARG A 614 -36.36 -2.13 6.47
C ARG A 614 -36.83 -0.69 6.67
N CYS A 615 -38.14 -0.50 6.81
CA CYS A 615 -38.74 0.82 6.95
C CYS A 615 -40.03 0.77 7.78
N LEU A 616 -40.17 1.70 8.74
CA LEU A 616 -41.40 1.85 9.55
C LEU A 616 -42.50 2.58 8.79
N HIS A 617 -42.13 3.45 7.85
CA HIS A 617 -43.08 4.31 7.10
C HIS A 617 -42.82 4.18 5.58
N PRO A 618 -43.11 3.01 4.97
CA PRO A 618 -42.82 2.74 3.56
C PRO A 618 -43.59 3.66 2.61
N VAL A 619 -43.05 3.87 1.42
CA VAL A 619 -43.69 4.67 0.35
C VAL A 619 -44.94 3.95 -0.15
N THR A 620 -44.80 2.66 -0.38
CA THR A 620 -45.89 1.78 -0.78
C THR A 620 -46.01 0.65 0.25
N PRO A 621 -47.20 0.36 0.80
CA PRO A 621 -47.37 -0.76 1.75
C PRO A 621 -46.91 -2.08 1.13
N LEU A 622 -46.23 -2.91 1.94
CA LEU A 622 -45.91 -4.30 1.55
C LEU A 622 -47.24 -5.04 1.32
N LYS A 623 -47.57 -5.32 0.05
CA LYS A 623 -48.64 -6.24 -0.29
C LYS A 623 -48.07 -7.67 -0.30
N GLU A 624 -48.88 -8.66 0.15
CA GLU A 624 -48.57 -10.05 -0.10
C GLU A 624 -48.50 -10.25 -1.61
N ALA A 625 -47.44 -10.87 -2.12
CA ALA A 625 -47.42 -11.29 -3.51
C ALA A 625 -48.55 -12.30 -3.69
N ALA A 626 -49.47 -12.04 -4.60
CA ALA A 626 -50.37 -13.08 -5.08
C ALA A 626 -49.49 -14.18 -5.67
N GLU A 627 -49.69 -15.42 -5.22
CA GLU A 627 -49.02 -16.64 -5.70
C GLU A 627 -49.08 -16.78 -7.21
#